data_764ecf8a70f3bd493d32362ae5e0cb62
#
_entry.id   764ecf8a70f3bd493d32362ae5e0cb62
#
_cell.length_a   1.000
_cell.length_b   1.000
_cell.length_c   1.000
_cell.angle_alpha   90.00
_cell.angle_beta   90.00
_cell.angle_gamma   90.00
#
_symmetry.space_group_name_H-M   'P 1'
#
loop_
_entity.id
_entity.type
_entity.pdbx_description
1 polymer ?
#
loop_
_entity_poly.entity_id
_entity_poly.type
_entity_poly.pdbx_seq_one_letter_code
_entity_poly.pdbx_strand_id
1 'polypeptide(L)'
;MKAYWISVYKEVENQENLKKYAEVVTPIIKSYGAIPLVRGGKHITYDGDDFLRTVIWEFPSYDKAVECHNSKEYLDGWKIAKSTTYRHMQIVEGFSIE
;
A
#
# COMPACT_ATOMS: atom_id res chain seq x y z
N MET A 1 9.44 -10.86 12.85
CA MET A 1 10.05 -10.30 11.62
C MET A 1 9.11 -9.28 11.00
N LYS A 2 9.68 -8.23 10.48
CA LYS A 2 8.90 -7.20 9.80
C LYS A 2 8.33 -7.71 8.50
N ALA A 3 7.30 -7.05 8.02
CA ALA A 3 6.68 -7.36 6.74
C ALA A 3 6.41 -6.07 5.99
N TYR A 4 6.20 -6.20 4.70
CA TYR A 4 6.07 -5.06 3.80
C TYR A 4 4.82 -5.16 2.97
N TRP A 5 4.08 -4.09 2.93
CA TRP A 5 2.89 -3.92 2.11
C TRP A 5 3.34 -3.09 0.90
N ILE A 6 3.34 -3.71 -0.26
CA ILE A 6 3.89 -3.10 -1.47
C ILE A 6 2.78 -2.92 -2.48
N SER A 7 2.54 -1.68 -2.87
CA SER A 7 1.54 -1.32 -3.88
C SER A 7 2.23 -0.65 -5.05
N VAL A 8 2.00 -1.16 -6.26
CA VAL A 8 2.44 -0.51 -7.49
C VAL A 8 1.21 -0.18 -8.32
N TYR A 9 1.04 1.10 -8.64
CA TYR A 9 -0.16 1.61 -9.31
C TYR A 9 0.05 1.66 -10.80
N LYS A 10 -0.77 0.94 -11.56
CA LYS A 10 -0.68 0.90 -13.01
C LYS A 10 -1.57 1.95 -13.66
N GLU A 11 -2.81 2.06 -13.21
CA GLU A 11 -3.77 3.03 -13.74
C GLU A 11 -4.52 3.69 -12.61
N VAL A 12 -4.68 5.00 -12.72
CA VAL A 12 -5.46 5.79 -11.78
C VAL A 12 -6.39 6.67 -12.61
N GLU A 13 -7.64 6.24 -12.76
CA GLU A 13 -8.63 6.96 -13.55
C GLU A 13 -9.15 8.21 -12.84
N ASN A 14 -9.09 8.21 -11.51
CA ASN A 14 -9.59 9.32 -10.71
C ASN A 14 -8.62 9.64 -9.57
N GLN A 15 -7.81 10.69 -9.77
CA GLN A 15 -6.80 11.11 -8.81
C GLN A 15 -7.42 11.58 -7.49
N GLU A 16 -8.59 12.21 -7.54
CA GLU A 16 -9.28 12.68 -6.35
C GLU A 16 -9.72 11.52 -5.47
N ASN A 17 -10.20 10.44 -6.06
CA ASN A 17 -10.57 9.25 -5.32
C ASN A 17 -9.37 8.62 -4.65
N LEU A 18 -8.23 8.55 -5.34
CA LEU A 18 -7.01 8.00 -4.76
C LEU A 18 -6.51 8.85 -3.60
N LYS A 19 -6.57 10.16 -3.74
CA LYS A 19 -6.19 11.09 -2.67
C LYS A 19 -7.08 10.92 -1.44
N LYS A 20 -8.40 10.85 -1.66
CA LYS A 20 -9.36 10.65 -0.57
C LYS A 20 -9.13 9.30 0.13
N TYR A 21 -8.88 8.25 -0.64
CA TYR A 21 -8.53 6.94 -0.09
C TYR A 21 -7.29 7.05 0.81
N ALA A 22 -6.23 7.68 0.32
CA ALA A 22 -5.00 7.83 1.08
C ALA A 22 -5.22 8.58 2.39
N GLU A 23 -6.03 9.63 2.38
CA GLU A 23 -6.35 10.41 3.58
C GLU A 23 -7.09 9.56 4.62
N VAL A 24 -8.02 8.72 4.16
CA VAL A 24 -8.83 7.87 5.04
C VAL A 24 -8.01 6.72 5.60
N VAL A 25 -7.23 6.02 4.78
CA VAL A 25 -6.56 4.79 5.22
C VAL A 25 -5.22 5.02 5.91
N THR A 26 -4.56 6.14 5.69
CA THR A 26 -3.26 6.40 6.31
C THR A 26 -3.30 6.28 7.83
N PRO A 27 -4.23 6.93 8.55
CA PRO A 27 -4.28 6.76 10.00
C PRO A 27 -4.65 5.33 10.42
N ILE A 28 -5.44 4.63 9.62
CA ILE A 28 -5.80 3.23 9.88
C ILE A 28 -4.55 2.35 9.81
N ILE A 29 -3.79 2.48 8.72
CA ILE A 29 -2.58 1.69 8.51
C ILE A 29 -1.57 1.96 9.63
N LYS A 30 -1.39 3.24 9.98
CA LYS A 30 -0.49 3.62 11.08
C LYS A 30 -0.92 3.03 12.42
N SER A 31 -2.23 2.88 12.65
CA SER A 31 -2.74 2.32 13.91
C SER A 31 -2.33 0.87 14.11
N TYR A 32 -1.94 0.16 13.05
CA TYR A 32 -1.40 -1.20 13.14
C TYR A 32 0.12 -1.22 13.31
N GLY A 33 0.73 -0.06 13.59
CA GLY A 33 2.16 0.04 13.82
C GLY A 33 3.00 0.20 12.56
N ALA A 34 2.37 0.48 11.44
CA ALA A 34 3.07 0.60 10.16
C ALA A 34 3.77 1.95 10.02
N ILE A 35 4.88 1.92 9.29
CA ILE A 35 5.69 3.09 8.98
C ILE A 35 5.76 3.23 7.46
N PRO A 36 5.47 4.41 6.89
CA PRO A 36 5.60 4.60 5.45
C PRO A 36 7.06 4.73 5.05
N LEU A 37 7.52 3.88 4.14
CA LEU A 37 8.89 3.90 3.65
C LEU A 37 9.01 4.54 2.27
N VAL A 38 8.02 4.32 1.40
CA VAL A 38 7.96 4.87 0.04
C VAL A 38 6.54 5.34 -0.21
N ARG A 39 6.40 6.57 -0.69
CA ARG A 39 5.08 7.16 -0.95
C ARG A 39 5.06 7.88 -2.30
N GLY A 40 5.33 7.12 -3.36
CA GLY A 40 5.26 7.66 -4.70
C GLY A 40 6.38 8.62 -5.03
N GLY A 41 7.57 8.36 -4.50
CA GLY A 41 8.73 9.16 -4.80
C GLY A 41 9.24 8.94 -6.23
N LYS A 42 10.27 9.70 -6.58
CA LYS A 42 10.94 9.59 -7.87
C LYS A 42 11.41 8.16 -8.10
N HIS A 43 11.16 7.63 -9.29
CA HIS A 43 11.54 6.26 -9.61
C HIS A 43 11.99 6.12 -11.06
N ILE A 44 12.65 5.02 -11.35
CA ILE A 44 13.01 4.62 -12.71
C ILE A 44 12.74 3.12 -12.83
N THR A 45 12.13 2.73 -13.95
CA THR A 45 11.82 1.33 -14.24
C THR A 45 12.79 0.83 -15.29
N TYR A 46 13.54 -0.24 -14.96
CA TYR A 46 14.51 -0.84 -15.89
C TYR A 46 13.90 -1.97 -16.69
N ASP A 47 13.06 -2.76 -16.07
CA ASP A 47 12.47 -3.93 -16.72
C ASP A 47 10.96 -3.98 -16.48
N GLY A 48 10.22 -4.34 -17.50
CA GLY A 48 8.77 -4.49 -17.41
C GLY A 48 8.02 -3.18 -17.60
N ASP A 49 6.75 -3.20 -17.29
CA ASP A 49 5.87 -2.06 -17.45
C ASP A 49 6.25 -0.93 -16.48
N ASP A 50 6.18 0.30 -16.95
CA ASP A 50 6.44 1.45 -16.11
C ASP A 50 5.19 1.82 -15.31
N PHE A 51 5.18 1.44 -14.04
CA PHE A 51 4.09 1.79 -13.14
C PHE A 51 4.19 3.25 -12.74
N LEU A 52 3.03 3.87 -12.51
CA LEU A 52 2.92 5.29 -12.19
C LEU A 52 3.50 5.64 -10.83
N ARG A 53 3.38 4.72 -9.86
CA ARG A 53 3.66 5.05 -8.47
C ARG A 53 3.87 3.78 -7.65
N THR A 54 4.82 3.84 -6.72
CA THR A 54 5.07 2.76 -5.75
C THR A 54 4.86 3.28 -4.34
N VAL A 55 4.16 2.50 -3.52
CA VAL A 55 3.96 2.81 -2.10
C VAL A 55 4.38 1.58 -1.30
N ILE A 56 5.21 1.77 -0.27
CA ILE A 56 5.64 0.69 0.61
C ILE A 56 5.43 1.11 2.05
N TRP A 57 4.75 0.24 2.79
CA TRP A 57 4.58 0.36 4.24
C TRP A 57 5.33 -0.78 4.91
N GLU A 58 6.04 -0.48 5.99
CA GLU A 58 6.66 -1.50 6.84
C GLU A 58 5.78 -1.75 8.04
N PHE A 59 5.46 -3.01 8.30
CA PHE A 59 4.66 -3.42 9.45
C PHE A 59 5.52 -4.19 10.45
N PRO A 60 5.13 -4.18 11.74
CA PRO A 60 5.87 -4.94 12.77
C PRO A 60 5.93 -6.44 12.48
N SER A 61 4.91 -6.98 11.80
CA SER A 61 4.84 -8.40 11.46
C SER A 61 3.95 -8.64 10.25
N TYR A 62 4.11 -9.80 9.65
CA TYR A 62 3.25 -10.26 8.57
C TYR A 62 1.79 -10.31 9.03
N ASP A 63 1.54 -10.86 10.21
CA ASP A 63 0.18 -11.00 10.73
C ASP A 63 -0.50 -9.64 10.91
N LYS A 64 0.24 -8.64 11.39
CA LYS A 64 -0.30 -7.28 11.55
C LYS A 64 -0.67 -6.65 10.22
N ALA A 65 0.15 -6.88 9.19
CA ALA A 65 -0.14 -6.36 7.85
C ALA A 65 -1.40 -6.98 7.27
N VAL A 66 -1.53 -8.30 7.39
CA VAL A 66 -2.71 -9.03 6.91
C VAL A 66 -3.96 -8.61 7.68
N GLU A 67 -3.85 -8.48 9.00
CA GLU A 67 -4.95 -8.04 9.86
C GLU A 67 -5.43 -6.64 9.44
N CYS A 68 -4.50 -5.74 9.18
CA CYS A 68 -4.82 -4.39 8.72
C CYS A 68 -5.60 -4.42 7.40
N HIS A 69 -5.07 -5.16 6.41
CA HIS A 69 -5.70 -5.23 5.09
C HIS A 69 -7.11 -5.81 5.16
N ASN A 70 -7.32 -6.78 6.02
CA ASN A 70 -8.61 -7.47 6.14
C ASN A 70 -9.57 -6.78 7.10
N SER A 71 -9.15 -5.69 7.73
CA SER A 71 -10.02 -4.94 8.63
C SER A 71 -11.16 -4.27 7.88
N LYS A 72 -12.30 -4.15 8.55
CA LYS A 72 -13.45 -3.49 7.96
C LYS A 72 -13.14 -2.03 7.60
N GLU A 73 -12.42 -1.35 8.48
CA GLU A 73 -12.07 0.06 8.27
C GLU A 73 -11.23 0.23 7.00
N TYR A 74 -10.22 -0.61 6.82
CA TYR A 74 -9.39 -0.52 5.63
C TYR A 74 -10.18 -0.85 4.37
N LEU A 75 -10.95 -1.93 4.39
CA LEU A 75 -11.73 -2.36 3.23
C LEU A 75 -12.77 -1.31 2.83
N ASP A 76 -13.41 -0.67 3.80
CA ASP A 76 -14.33 0.43 3.53
C ASP A 76 -13.60 1.61 2.89
N GLY A 77 -12.39 1.92 3.37
CA GLY A 77 -11.57 2.97 2.78
C GLY A 77 -11.15 2.64 1.34
N TRP A 78 -10.78 1.40 1.08
CA TRP A 78 -10.37 0.98 -0.27
C TRP A 78 -11.50 1.09 -1.28
N LYS A 79 -12.74 0.95 -0.87
CA LYS A 79 -13.90 1.12 -1.76
C LYS A 79 -13.93 2.50 -2.42
N ILE A 80 -13.35 3.50 -1.80
CA ILE A 80 -13.30 4.87 -2.34
C ILE A 80 -12.57 4.90 -3.69
N ALA A 81 -11.51 4.12 -3.83
CA ALA A 81 -10.64 4.15 -5.03
C ALA A 81 -10.65 2.86 -5.84
N LYS A 82 -11.23 1.79 -5.33
CA LYS A 82 -11.13 0.46 -5.92
C LYS A 82 -11.59 0.39 -7.37
N SER A 83 -12.72 1.01 -7.70
CA SER A 83 -13.30 0.93 -9.04
C SER A 83 -12.57 1.78 -10.08
N THR A 84 -11.74 2.74 -9.65
CA THR A 84 -11.04 3.67 -10.53
C THR A 84 -9.52 3.52 -10.46
N THR A 85 -9.04 2.47 -9.82
CA THR A 85 -7.61 2.25 -9.64
C THR A 85 -7.25 0.81 -9.97
N TYR A 86 -6.24 0.64 -10.83
CA TYR A 86 -5.65 -0.67 -11.06
C TYR A 86 -4.26 -0.68 -10.44
N ARG A 87 -4.06 -1.56 -9.47
CA ARG A 87 -2.77 -1.71 -8.80
C ARG A 87 -2.45 -3.19 -8.56
N HIS A 88 -1.16 -3.47 -8.44
CA HIS A 88 -0.71 -4.71 -7.82
C HIS A 88 -0.37 -4.40 -6.38
N MET A 89 -0.87 -5.20 -5.46
CA MET A 89 -0.60 -5.01 -4.04
C MET A 89 -0.37 -6.37 -3.40
N GLN A 90 0.72 -6.49 -2.67
CA GLN A 90 0.99 -7.72 -1.94
C GLN A 90 1.66 -7.41 -0.60
N ILE A 91 1.55 -8.35 0.30
CA ILE A 91 2.19 -8.31 1.60
C ILE A 91 3.25 -9.40 1.60
N VAL A 92 4.49 -9.03 1.94
CA VAL A 92 5.63 -9.95 1.90
C VAL A 92 6.37 -9.87 3.22
N GLU A 93 6.64 -11.02 3.82
CA GLU A 93 7.43 -11.07 5.04
C GLU A 93 8.88 -10.71 4.73
N GLY A 94 9.51 -9.95 5.61
CA GLY A 94 10.88 -9.53 5.45
C GLY A 94 11.86 -10.68 5.61
N PHE A 95 13.06 -10.48 5.10
CA PHE A 95 14.14 -11.45 5.21
C PHE A 95 14.96 -11.16 6.47
N SER A 96 15.20 -12.19 7.27
CA SER A 96 16.02 -12.06 8.47
C SER A 96 17.46 -12.46 8.13
N ILE A 97 18.37 -11.54 8.36
CA ILE A 97 19.81 -11.77 8.18
C ILE A 97 20.42 -11.90 9.57
N GLU A 98 20.76 -13.13 9.95
CA GLU A 98 21.38 -13.38 11.25
C GLU A 98 22.64 -14.19 11.11
#